data_f9c3fdca7ba1bfb20e32270d3b4856ae
#
_entry.id   f9c3fdca7ba1bfb20e32270d3b4856ae
#
_cell.length_a   1.000
_cell.length_b   1.000
_cell.length_c   1.000
_cell.angle_alpha   90.00
_cell.angle_beta   90.00
_cell.angle_gamma   90.00
#
_symmetry.space_group_name_H-M   'P 1'
#
loop_
_entity.id
_entity.type
_entity.pdbx_description
1 polymer ?
#
loop_
_entity_poly.entity_id
_entity_poly.type
_entity_poly.pdbx_seq_one_letter_code
_entity_poly.pdbx_strand_id
1 'polypeptide(L)'
;LHDCMQKVFEDGPKRDRRLWMGDLRLQALANYETYQMNDMVKGCLYLFAALPMENGQVGACVFLEPEPEVDDTVMFDYSLLFITALWDYYKHTNDREALEDLWDTVKTQISLGIKQVGEDNVVKDSDIIGWCFLDWSLELNKQAGAQGVLLYAMKSAVAIAKEIGKDHDAECIMKTYELYRKAAKMHFYDEEKGLFVSGDCRQISYASQVWMILGDVVDEQSGIRILHD
;
A
#
# COMPACT_ATOMS: atom_id res chain seq x y z
N LEU A 1 3.68 -19.56 7.37
CA LEU A 1 4.14 -18.41 8.16
C LEU A 1 5.36 -18.74 9.02
N HIS A 2 5.33 -19.83 9.82
CA HIS A 2 6.42 -20.20 10.75
C HIS A 2 7.81 -20.18 10.09
N ASP A 3 7.96 -20.75 8.91
CA ASP A 3 9.24 -20.82 8.20
C ASP A 3 9.72 -19.44 7.72
N CYS A 4 8.81 -18.48 7.57
CA CYS A 4 9.13 -17.10 7.22
C CYS A 4 9.58 -16.26 8.44
N MET A 5 9.30 -16.73 9.67
CA MET A 5 9.62 -16.03 10.91
C MET A 5 11.06 -16.35 11.35
N GLN A 6 12.01 -15.55 10.88
CA GLN A 6 13.43 -15.68 11.19
C GLN A 6 13.91 -14.50 12.07
N LYS A 7 14.93 -13.74 11.67
CA LYS A 7 15.26 -12.45 12.30
C LYS A 7 14.22 -11.37 11.99
N VAL A 8 13.59 -11.49 10.84
CA VAL A 8 12.47 -10.71 10.32
C VAL A 8 11.47 -11.64 9.66
N PHE A 9 10.37 -11.11 9.13
CA PHE A 9 9.50 -11.87 8.24
C PHE A 9 10.14 -11.96 6.85
N GLU A 10 10.70 -13.12 6.52
CA GLU A 10 11.33 -13.37 5.22
C GLU A 10 10.29 -13.90 4.21
N ASP A 11 10.23 -13.33 3.02
CA ASP A 11 9.62 -14.02 1.89
C ASP A 11 10.60 -15.03 1.29
N GLY A 12 10.08 -16.14 0.83
CA GLY A 12 10.86 -17.19 0.21
C GLY A 12 12.01 -17.72 1.08
N PRO A 13 11.79 -18.22 2.31
CA PRO A 13 12.86 -18.67 3.21
C PRO A 13 13.75 -19.77 2.62
N LYS A 14 13.31 -20.42 1.53
CA LYS A 14 14.07 -21.39 0.73
C LYS A 14 14.75 -20.80 -0.50
N ARG A 15 14.53 -19.52 -0.78
CA ARG A 15 15.04 -18.82 -1.98
C ARG A 15 15.95 -17.68 -1.59
N ASP A 16 15.40 -16.47 -1.53
CA ASP A 16 16.14 -15.21 -1.40
C ASP A 16 16.18 -14.64 0.02
N ARG A 17 15.32 -15.09 0.93
CA ARG A 17 15.31 -14.73 2.37
C ARG A 17 15.29 -13.22 2.60
N ARG A 18 14.46 -12.52 1.84
CA ARG A 18 14.36 -11.06 1.91
C ARG A 18 13.11 -10.63 2.67
N LEU A 19 13.22 -9.51 3.36
CA LEU A 19 12.06 -8.84 3.92
C LEU A 19 11.43 -7.96 2.84
N TRP A 20 10.33 -8.44 2.22
CA TRP A 20 9.55 -7.70 1.24
C TRP A 20 8.38 -6.97 1.91
N MET A 21 8.14 -5.69 1.54
CA MET A 21 7.14 -4.87 2.23
C MET A 21 5.69 -5.35 2.01
N GLY A 22 5.34 -5.74 0.78
CA GLY A 22 4.01 -6.27 0.48
C GLY A 22 3.74 -7.60 1.18
N ASP A 23 4.75 -8.48 1.21
CA ASP A 23 4.69 -9.79 1.87
C ASP A 23 4.61 -9.65 3.39
N LEU A 24 5.40 -8.72 3.97
CA LEU A 24 5.32 -8.39 5.39
C LEU A 24 3.89 -8.09 5.84
N ARG A 25 3.16 -7.29 5.07
CA ARG A 25 1.78 -6.93 5.44
C ARG A 25 0.90 -8.17 5.57
N LEU A 26 0.94 -9.08 4.60
CA LEU A 26 0.13 -10.30 4.62
C LEU A 26 0.58 -11.27 5.73
N GLN A 27 1.89 -11.40 5.92
CA GLN A 27 2.47 -12.21 7.00
C GLN A 27 2.10 -11.65 8.38
N ALA A 28 2.12 -10.33 8.54
CA ALA A 28 1.71 -9.66 9.77
C ALA A 28 0.22 -9.90 10.08
N LEU A 29 -0.67 -9.75 9.10
CA LEU A 29 -2.09 -10.05 9.28
C LEU A 29 -2.33 -11.50 9.75
N ALA A 30 -1.64 -12.47 9.14
CA ALA A 30 -1.70 -13.86 9.59
C ALA A 30 -1.07 -14.05 10.99
N ASN A 31 0.02 -13.32 11.30
CA ASN A 31 0.69 -13.38 12.60
C ASN A 31 -0.22 -12.89 13.74
N TYR A 32 -1.01 -11.84 13.53
CA TYR A 32 -1.91 -11.30 14.56
C TYR A 32 -2.94 -12.33 15.04
N GLU A 33 -3.39 -13.20 14.13
CA GLU A 33 -4.39 -14.24 14.44
C GLU A 33 -3.74 -15.57 14.91
N THR A 34 -2.40 -15.70 14.83
CA THR A 34 -1.71 -16.97 15.10
C THR A 34 -0.63 -16.86 16.15
N TYR A 35 0.58 -16.41 15.76
CA TYR A 35 1.76 -16.41 16.63
C TYR A 35 1.86 -15.20 17.54
N GLN A 36 1.23 -14.08 17.17
CA GLN A 36 1.23 -12.82 17.91
C GLN A 36 2.63 -12.25 18.24
N MET A 37 3.59 -12.53 17.36
CA MET A 37 4.95 -12.01 17.45
C MET A 37 5.00 -10.54 16.98
N ASN A 38 4.31 -9.67 17.72
CA ASN A 38 4.10 -8.27 17.32
C ASN A 38 5.37 -7.43 17.34
N ASP A 39 6.33 -7.75 18.22
CA ASP A 39 7.63 -7.10 18.27
C ASP A 39 8.44 -7.33 16.98
N MET A 40 8.29 -8.51 16.36
CA MET A 40 8.92 -8.80 15.07
C MET A 40 8.32 -7.93 13.96
N VAL A 41 7.00 -7.74 13.93
CA VAL A 41 6.34 -6.84 12.98
C VAL A 41 6.82 -5.40 13.19
N LYS A 42 6.86 -4.93 14.45
CA LYS A 42 7.38 -3.61 14.79
C LYS A 42 8.81 -3.44 14.29
N GLY A 43 9.70 -4.41 14.58
CA GLY A 43 11.09 -4.38 14.13
C GLY A 43 11.21 -4.29 12.60
N CYS A 44 10.40 -5.02 11.84
CA CYS A 44 10.36 -4.94 10.37
C CYS A 44 9.94 -3.55 9.87
N LEU A 45 8.90 -2.95 10.46
CA LEU A 45 8.44 -1.61 10.09
C LEU A 45 9.51 -0.54 10.36
N TYR A 46 10.15 -0.60 11.54
CA TYR A 46 11.24 0.31 11.88
C TYR A 46 12.48 0.12 10.98
N LEU A 47 12.77 -1.12 10.58
CA LEU A 47 13.88 -1.41 9.67
C LEU A 47 13.65 -0.77 8.29
N PHE A 48 12.45 -0.88 7.73
CA PHE A 48 12.10 -0.18 6.48
C PHE A 48 12.22 1.33 6.61
N ALA A 49 11.76 1.91 7.72
CA ALA A 49 11.82 3.35 7.95
C ALA A 49 13.26 3.85 8.19
N ALA A 50 14.12 3.03 8.78
CA ALA A 50 15.53 3.35 9.07
C ALA A 50 16.44 3.25 7.83
N LEU A 51 16.02 2.54 6.79
CA LEU A 51 16.76 2.31 5.55
C LEU A 51 15.99 2.84 4.32
N PRO A 52 15.67 4.15 4.27
CA PRO A 52 14.97 4.71 3.11
C PRO A 52 15.91 4.82 1.90
N MET A 53 15.33 4.85 0.72
CA MET A 53 16.00 5.30 -0.50
C MET A 53 16.45 6.77 -0.37
N GLU A 54 17.33 7.25 -1.25
CA GLU A 54 17.84 8.64 -1.23
C GLU A 54 16.73 9.70 -1.22
N ASN A 55 15.61 9.44 -1.87
CA ASN A 55 14.44 10.33 -1.93
C ASN A 55 13.49 10.19 -0.73
N GLY A 56 13.83 9.34 0.24
CA GLY A 56 13.00 9.03 1.40
C GLY A 56 11.93 7.95 1.16
N GLN A 57 11.91 7.34 -0.02
CA GLN A 57 10.97 6.26 -0.33
C GLN A 57 11.32 4.98 0.43
N VAL A 58 10.32 4.29 0.94
CA VAL A 58 10.47 2.94 1.47
C VAL A 58 10.75 1.99 0.30
N GLY A 59 11.89 1.29 0.35
CA GLY A 59 12.26 0.32 -0.66
C GLY A 59 11.32 -0.88 -0.69
N ALA A 60 11.33 -1.62 -1.78
CA ALA A 60 10.47 -2.78 -1.93
C ALA A 60 10.89 -3.92 -1.01
N CYS A 61 12.20 -4.08 -0.77
CA CYS A 61 12.72 -5.07 0.17
C CYS A 61 14.00 -4.60 0.87
N VAL A 62 14.33 -5.29 1.96
CA VAL A 62 15.53 -5.09 2.76
C VAL A 62 16.26 -6.41 2.93
N PHE A 63 17.58 -6.37 2.80
CA PHE A 63 18.49 -7.43 3.21
C PHE A 63 18.96 -7.22 4.65
N LEU A 64 19.24 -8.31 5.37
CA LEU A 64 19.82 -8.25 6.71
C LEU A 64 21.28 -8.67 6.73
N GLU A 65 21.70 -9.46 5.77
CA GLU A 65 23.05 -10.02 5.70
C GLU A 65 23.74 -9.59 4.40
N PRO A 66 25.07 -9.28 4.44
CA PRO A 66 25.94 -9.27 5.64
C PRO A 66 25.68 -8.08 6.58
N GLU A 67 25.07 -7.01 6.11
CA GLU A 67 24.65 -5.83 6.86
C GLU A 67 23.26 -5.39 6.40
N PRO A 68 22.44 -4.78 7.27
CA PRO A 68 21.13 -4.29 6.86
C PRO A 68 21.24 -3.24 5.75
N GLU A 69 20.62 -3.53 4.60
CA GLU A 69 20.67 -2.68 3.41
C GLU A 69 19.32 -2.71 2.67
N VAL A 70 18.88 -1.56 2.16
CA VAL A 70 17.74 -1.48 1.26
C VAL A 70 18.16 -1.93 -0.14
N ASP A 71 17.33 -2.73 -0.79
CA ASP A 71 17.48 -3.06 -2.23
C ASP A 71 17.19 -1.81 -3.07
N ASP A 72 17.83 -1.69 -4.21
CA ASP A 72 17.59 -0.64 -5.20
C ASP A 72 16.24 -0.77 -5.92
N THR A 73 15.52 -1.86 -5.68
CA THR A 73 14.19 -2.09 -6.21
C THR A 73 13.16 -1.15 -5.58
N VAL A 74 12.50 -0.36 -6.43
CA VAL A 74 11.41 0.53 -6.05
C VAL A 74 10.11 0.03 -6.63
N MET A 75 9.09 -0.15 -5.79
CA MET A 75 7.74 -0.49 -6.22
C MET A 75 6.74 0.53 -5.66
N PHE A 76 5.94 1.09 -6.55
CA PHE A 76 4.96 2.12 -6.20
C PHE A 76 3.96 1.65 -5.13
N ASP A 77 3.41 0.47 -5.32
CA ASP A 77 2.45 -0.14 -4.39
C ASP A 77 3.09 -0.52 -3.06
N TYR A 78 4.30 -1.10 -3.05
CA TYR A 78 4.95 -1.56 -1.82
C TYR A 78 5.27 -0.40 -0.87
N SER A 79 5.76 0.72 -1.37
CA SER A 79 6.02 1.89 -0.53
C SER A 79 4.74 2.46 0.12
N LEU A 80 3.61 2.38 -0.58
CA LEU A 80 2.30 2.77 -0.04
C LEU A 80 1.73 1.74 0.94
N LEU A 81 2.00 0.44 0.72
CA LEU A 81 1.58 -0.64 1.63
C LEU A 81 2.26 -0.55 3.01
N PHE A 82 3.42 0.11 3.13
CA PHE A 82 4.01 0.43 4.42
C PHE A 82 3.02 1.16 5.34
N ILE A 83 2.29 2.14 4.81
CA ILE A 83 1.31 2.93 5.56
C ILE A 83 0.18 2.04 6.07
N THR A 84 -0.30 1.16 5.21
CA THR A 84 -1.40 0.24 5.58
C THR A 84 -0.93 -0.81 6.58
N ALA A 85 0.30 -1.31 6.45
CA ALA A 85 0.89 -2.25 7.40
C ALA A 85 1.09 -1.62 8.79
N LEU A 86 1.53 -0.35 8.85
CA LEU A 86 1.65 0.39 10.12
C LEU A 86 0.28 0.60 10.77
N TRP A 87 -0.74 0.96 9.99
CA TRP A 87 -2.11 1.08 10.51
C TRP A 87 -2.68 -0.25 10.98
N ASP A 88 -2.46 -1.35 10.23
CA ASP A 88 -2.85 -2.70 10.64
C ASP A 88 -2.14 -3.11 11.94
N TYR A 89 -0.85 -2.80 12.09
CA TYR A 89 -0.08 -3.03 13.32
C TYR A 89 -0.71 -2.32 14.52
N TYR A 90 -0.99 -1.03 14.39
CA TYR A 90 -1.63 -0.24 15.45
C TYR A 90 -2.98 -0.80 15.87
N LYS A 91 -3.84 -1.17 14.93
CA LYS A 91 -5.17 -1.74 15.22
C LYS A 91 -5.10 -3.01 16.09
N HIS A 92 -4.02 -3.77 16.00
CA HIS A 92 -3.85 -5.01 16.75
C HIS A 92 -3.06 -4.82 18.06
N THR A 93 -2.25 -3.79 18.17
CA THR A 93 -1.36 -3.61 19.33
C THR A 93 -1.70 -2.41 20.20
N ASN A 94 -2.41 -1.42 19.67
CA ASN A 94 -2.61 -0.08 20.24
C ASN A 94 -1.28 0.65 20.54
N ASP A 95 -0.20 0.33 19.84
CA ASP A 95 1.11 0.96 19.97
C ASP A 95 1.12 2.32 19.26
N ARG A 96 0.65 3.34 19.98
CA ARG A 96 0.57 4.72 19.47
C ARG A 96 1.96 5.33 19.22
N GLU A 97 2.96 4.95 20.03
CA GLU A 97 4.34 5.44 19.88
C GLU A 97 4.88 5.11 18.48
N ALA A 98 4.62 3.88 17.98
CA ALA A 98 5.02 3.50 16.63
C ALA A 98 4.38 4.38 15.54
N LEU A 99 3.13 4.83 15.72
CA LEU A 99 2.51 5.77 14.79
C LEU A 99 3.19 7.15 14.83
N GLU A 100 3.52 7.65 16.03
CA GLU A 100 4.16 8.93 16.23
C GLU A 100 5.59 8.94 15.65
N ASP A 101 6.38 7.90 15.94
CA ASP A 101 7.75 7.73 15.45
C ASP A 101 7.83 7.62 13.92
N LEU A 102 6.89 6.91 13.31
CA LEU A 102 6.91 6.62 11.87
C LEU A 102 6.07 7.59 11.02
N TRP A 103 5.48 8.63 11.64
CA TRP A 103 4.62 9.58 10.95
C TRP A 103 5.32 10.31 9.79
N ASP A 104 6.57 10.72 9.97
CA ASP A 104 7.32 11.41 8.91
C ASP A 104 7.58 10.50 7.70
N THR A 105 7.80 9.21 7.94
CA THR A 105 7.88 8.20 6.87
C THR A 105 6.55 8.09 6.14
N VAL A 106 5.42 8.02 6.86
CA VAL A 106 4.07 7.99 6.26
C VAL A 106 3.83 9.21 5.36
N LYS A 107 4.11 10.43 5.84
CA LYS A 107 3.96 11.66 5.04
C LYS A 107 4.79 11.63 3.77
N THR A 108 6.01 11.13 3.88
CA THR A 108 6.92 11.00 2.72
C THR A 108 6.34 10.08 1.67
N GLN A 109 5.85 8.88 2.05
CA GLN A 109 5.26 7.94 1.10
C GLN A 109 4.01 8.52 0.43
N ILE A 110 3.13 9.19 1.18
CA ILE A 110 1.95 9.87 0.59
C ILE A 110 2.38 10.97 -0.39
N SER A 111 3.36 11.79 -0.03
CA SER A 111 3.88 12.84 -0.90
C SER A 111 4.46 12.28 -2.20
N LEU A 112 5.22 11.20 -2.12
CA LEU A 112 5.79 10.52 -3.29
C LEU A 112 4.70 9.88 -4.16
N GLY A 113 3.68 9.26 -3.56
CA GLY A 113 2.53 8.73 -4.27
C GLY A 113 1.75 9.82 -5.03
N ILE A 114 1.49 10.96 -4.40
CA ILE A 114 0.80 12.10 -5.02
C ILE A 114 1.57 12.65 -6.22
N LYS A 115 2.90 12.67 -6.20
CA LYS A 115 3.73 13.09 -7.36
C LYS A 115 3.53 12.23 -8.61
N GLN A 116 3.00 11.02 -8.46
CA GLN A 116 2.72 10.13 -9.59
C GLN A 116 1.31 10.33 -10.17
N VAL A 117 0.51 11.23 -9.60
CA VAL A 117 -0.82 11.57 -10.10
C VAL A 117 -0.73 12.62 -11.21
N GLY A 118 -1.49 12.41 -12.28
CA GLY A 118 -1.60 13.33 -13.41
C GLY A 118 -2.52 14.52 -13.15
N GLU A 119 -2.63 15.40 -14.13
CA GLU A 119 -3.52 16.58 -14.09
C GLU A 119 -5.02 16.18 -14.02
N ASP A 120 -5.35 14.98 -14.48
CA ASP A 120 -6.66 14.36 -14.41
C ASP A 120 -7.01 13.76 -13.03
N ASN A 121 -6.11 13.90 -12.05
CA ASN A 121 -6.23 13.38 -10.69
C ASN A 121 -6.26 11.84 -10.59
N VAL A 122 -5.71 11.16 -11.56
CA VAL A 122 -5.46 9.71 -11.50
C VAL A 122 -3.97 9.41 -11.61
N VAL A 123 -3.57 8.27 -11.06
CA VAL A 123 -2.18 7.79 -11.15
C VAL A 123 -1.84 7.60 -12.62
N LYS A 124 -0.68 8.09 -13.03
CA LYS A 124 -0.15 7.89 -14.38
C LYS A 124 -0.02 6.40 -14.69
N ASP A 125 -0.02 6.05 -15.96
CA ASP A 125 0.17 4.66 -16.36
C ASP A 125 1.46 4.07 -15.78
N SER A 126 1.47 2.75 -15.56
CA SER A 126 2.59 2.03 -14.96
C SER A 126 3.91 2.20 -15.71
N ASP A 127 3.86 2.41 -17.03
CA ASP A 127 5.05 2.69 -17.83
C ASP A 127 5.73 4.02 -17.44
N ILE A 128 4.97 4.93 -16.79
CA ILE A 128 5.47 6.25 -16.37
C ILE A 128 5.89 6.23 -14.90
N ILE A 129 5.10 5.55 -14.03
CA ILE A 129 5.37 5.53 -12.58
C ILE A 129 6.47 4.56 -12.17
N GLY A 130 6.97 3.76 -13.11
CA GLY A 130 7.91 2.69 -12.84
C GLY A 130 7.20 1.40 -12.36
N TRP A 131 7.93 0.57 -11.64
CA TRP A 131 7.39 -0.74 -11.27
C TRP A 131 6.29 -0.63 -10.20
N CYS A 132 5.13 -1.21 -10.52
CA CYS A 132 4.03 -1.49 -9.61
C CYS A 132 3.77 -3.00 -9.68
N PHE A 133 3.86 -3.71 -8.56
CA PHE A 133 3.75 -5.17 -8.59
C PHE A 133 2.33 -5.63 -8.89
N LEU A 134 1.40 -5.42 -8.00
CA LEU A 134 0.02 -5.87 -7.99
C LEU A 134 -0.19 -7.35 -8.38
N ASP A 135 0.45 -7.81 -9.46
CA ASP A 135 0.38 -9.15 -10.03
C ASP A 135 1.59 -9.46 -10.93
N TRP A 136 1.91 -10.73 -11.08
CA TRP A 136 2.98 -11.23 -11.96
C TRP A 136 2.63 -11.19 -13.45
N SER A 137 1.37 -10.96 -13.82
CA SER A 137 0.97 -10.90 -15.22
C SER A 137 1.59 -9.71 -15.93
N LEU A 138 2.37 -9.96 -16.98
CA LEU A 138 2.97 -8.93 -17.83
C LEU A 138 1.94 -8.20 -18.70
N GLU A 139 0.76 -8.80 -18.91
CA GLU A 139 -0.32 -8.24 -19.72
C GLU A 139 -1.28 -7.39 -18.90
N LEU A 140 -1.11 -7.34 -17.57
CA LEU A 140 -1.97 -6.58 -16.68
C LEU A 140 -1.71 -5.08 -16.81
N ASN A 141 -2.71 -4.31 -17.26
CA ASN A 141 -2.69 -2.87 -17.07
C ASN A 141 -2.96 -2.54 -15.59
N LYS A 142 -2.00 -1.90 -14.95
CA LYS A 142 -1.95 -1.72 -13.49
C LYS A 142 -2.49 -0.37 -13.02
N GLN A 143 -2.87 0.53 -13.92
CA GLN A 143 -3.21 1.92 -13.58
C GLN A 143 -4.36 2.00 -12.56
N ALA A 144 -5.49 1.32 -12.82
CA ALA A 144 -6.62 1.32 -11.90
C ALA A 144 -6.25 0.70 -10.54
N GLY A 145 -5.51 -0.43 -10.54
CA GLY A 145 -5.03 -1.04 -9.30
C GLY A 145 -4.11 -0.11 -8.50
N ALA A 146 -3.16 0.55 -9.15
CA ALA A 146 -2.25 1.52 -8.53
C ALA A 146 -3.02 2.72 -7.91
N GLN A 147 -4.02 3.24 -8.62
CA GLN A 147 -4.93 4.26 -8.09
C GLN A 147 -5.64 3.78 -6.82
N GLY A 148 -6.15 2.56 -6.83
CA GLY A 148 -6.82 1.95 -5.67
C GLY A 148 -5.88 1.79 -4.47
N VAL A 149 -4.64 1.35 -4.69
CA VAL A 149 -3.62 1.24 -3.63
C VAL A 149 -3.31 2.60 -3.01
N LEU A 150 -3.14 3.66 -3.84
CA LEU A 150 -2.92 5.01 -3.35
C LEU A 150 -4.09 5.49 -2.46
N LEU A 151 -5.32 5.30 -2.93
CA LEU A 151 -6.51 5.67 -2.16
C LEU A 151 -6.59 4.91 -0.84
N TYR A 152 -6.31 3.62 -0.84
CA TYR A 152 -6.30 2.80 0.37
C TYR A 152 -5.22 3.24 1.37
N ALA A 153 -4.02 3.56 0.89
CA ALA A 153 -2.95 4.11 1.71
C ALA A 153 -3.31 5.50 2.28
N MET A 154 -3.94 6.37 1.50
CA MET A 154 -4.41 7.68 1.98
C MET A 154 -5.44 7.56 3.10
N LYS A 155 -6.38 6.61 3.01
CA LYS A 155 -7.33 6.31 4.10
C LYS A 155 -6.60 5.92 5.38
N SER A 156 -5.61 5.04 5.28
CA SER A 156 -4.80 4.61 6.42
C SER A 156 -4.01 5.78 7.00
N ALA A 157 -3.40 6.63 6.17
CA ALA A 157 -2.69 7.82 6.61
C ALA A 157 -3.60 8.82 7.34
N VAL A 158 -4.83 9.03 6.85
CA VAL A 158 -5.83 9.87 7.54
C VAL A 158 -6.18 9.29 8.92
N ALA A 159 -6.36 7.97 9.02
CA ALA A 159 -6.65 7.30 10.28
C ALA A 159 -5.49 7.45 11.28
N ILE A 160 -4.25 7.23 10.82
CA ILE A 160 -3.03 7.44 11.62
C ILE A 160 -2.95 8.90 12.09
N ALA A 161 -3.10 9.88 11.19
CA ALA A 161 -3.01 11.30 11.52
C ALA A 161 -4.02 11.70 12.61
N LYS A 162 -5.27 11.24 12.51
CA LYS A 162 -6.30 11.49 13.52
C LYS A 162 -5.93 10.87 14.86
N GLU A 163 -5.43 9.64 14.85
CA GLU A 163 -5.05 8.92 16.06
C GLU A 163 -3.96 9.63 16.84
N ILE A 164 -2.97 10.20 16.15
CA ILE A 164 -1.86 10.93 16.78
C ILE A 164 -2.11 12.44 16.95
N GLY A 165 -3.35 12.91 16.66
CA GLY A 165 -3.73 14.32 16.86
C GLY A 165 -3.17 15.29 15.81
N LYS A 166 -2.86 14.81 14.60
CA LYS A 166 -2.42 15.61 13.45
C LYS A 166 -3.61 16.00 12.57
N ASP A 167 -4.62 16.65 13.16
CA ASP A 167 -5.91 16.93 12.52
C ASP A 167 -5.76 17.72 11.21
N HIS A 168 -4.86 18.71 11.18
CA HIS A 168 -4.61 19.48 9.97
C HIS A 168 -4.08 18.61 8.82
N ASP A 169 -3.13 17.73 9.10
CA ASP A 169 -2.60 16.81 8.09
C ASP A 169 -3.70 15.84 7.63
N ALA A 170 -4.53 15.34 8.56
CA ALA A 170 -5.66 14.47 8.24
C ALA A 170 -6.66 15.17 7.29
N GLU A 171 -7.00 16.45 7.53
CA GLU A 171 -7.89 17.23 6.68
C GLU A 171 -7.29 17.44 5.27
N CYS A 172 -6.00 17.78 5.19
CA CYS A 172 -5.30 17.96 3.92
C CYS A 172 -5.28 16.69 3.08
N ILE A 173 -4.92 15.55 3.70
CA ILE A 173 -4.89 14.25 3.03
C ILE A 173 -6.31 13.83 2.61
N MET A 174 -7.31 14.01 3.48
CA MET A 174 -8.70 13.67 3.19
C MET A 174 -9.26 14.49 2.02
N LYS A 175 -8.96 15.78 1.94
CA LYS A 175 -9.39 16.63 0.81
C LYS A 175 -8.82 16.11 -0.51
N THR A 176 -7.55 15.74 -0.54
CA THR A 176 -6.89 15.17 -1.73
C THR A 176 -7.44 13.79 -2.07
N TYR A 177 -7.65 12.94 -1.06
CA TYR A 177 -8.28 11.64 -1.21
C TYR A 177 -9.65 11.73 -1.89
N GLU A 178 -10.53 12.63 -1.43
CA GLU A 178 -11.87 12.79 -2.01
C GLU A 178 -11.82 13.26 -3.47
N LEU A 179 -10.86 14.11 -3.82
CA LEU A 179 -10.62 14.54 -5.19
C LEU A 179 -10.22 13.34 -6.07
N TYR A 180 -9.25 12.56 -5.62
CA TYR A 180 -8.73 11.40 -6.36
C TYR A 180 -9.74 10.25 -6.42
N ARG A 181 -10.52 10.04 -5.37
CA ARG A 181 -11.59 9.04 -5.34
C ARG A 181 -12.68 9.33 -6.37
N LYS A 182 -13.09 10.60 -6.48
CA LYS A 182 -14.06 11.03 -7.52
C LYS A 182 -13.50 10.85 -8.92
N ALA A 183 -12.25 11.27 -9.14
CA ALA A 183 -11.58 11.09 -10.42
C ALA A 183 -11.45 9.60 -10.79
N ALA A 184 -11.07 8.76 -9.84
CA ALA A 184 -10.99 7.32 -10.03
C ALA A 184 -12.32 6.70 -10.48
N LYS A 185 -13.44 7.09 -9.84
CA LYS A 185 -14.76 6.63 -10.25
C LYS A 185 -15.10 7.06 -11.67
N MET A 186 -14.87 8.33 -12.00
CA MET A 186 -15.16 8.86 -13.33
C MET A 186 -14.32 8.23 -14.43
N HIS A 187 -13.07 7.90 -14.14
CA HIS A 187 -12.11 7.41 -15.13
C HIS A 187 -12.18 5.89 -15.33
N PHE A 188 -12.32 5.14 -14.24
CA PHE A 188 -12.17 3.69 -14.26
C PHE A 188 -13.47 2.91 -14.11
N TYR A 189 -14.56 3.50 -13.60
CA TYR A 189 -15.81 2.77 -13.43
C TYR A 189 -16.64 2.75 -14.72
N ASP A 190 -16.96 1.55 -15.20
CA ASP A 190 -17.82 1.31 -16.35
C ASP A 190 -19.25 1.06 -15.84
N GLU A 191 -20.13 2.05 -15.97
CA GLU A 191 -21.51 1.98 -15.47
C GLU A 191 -22.34 0.88 -16.17
N GLU A 192 -22.04 0.55 -17.44
CA GLU A 192 -22.78 -0.48 -18.19
C GLU A 192 -22.42 -1.88 -17.70
N LYS A 193 -21.12 -2.09 -17.38
CA LYS A 193 -20.63 -3.36 -16.87
C LYS A 193 -20.76 -3.49 -15.36
N GLY A 194 -20.86 -2.37 -14.65
CA GLY A 194 -20.80 -2.32 -13.19
C GLY A 194 -19.42 -2.68 -12.60
N LEU A 195 -18.35 -2.58 -13.40
CA LEU A 195 -17.00 -3.02 -13.07
C LEU A 195 -15.96 -1.92 -13.32
N PHE A 196 -14.81 -2.03 -12.67
CA PHE A 196 -13.66 -1.17 -12.96
C PHE A 196 -12.87 -1.70 -14.16
N VAL A 197 -12.41 -0.77 -14.99
CA VAL A 197 -11.58 -1.03 -16.17
C VAL A 197 -10.28 -0.25 -16.08
N SER A 198 -9.23 -0.73 -16.74
CA SER A 198 -7.90 -0.14 -16.67
C SER A 198 -7.28 0.01 -18.05
N GLY A 199 -6.58 1.13 -18.29
CA GLY A 199 -5.91 1.45 -19.54
C GLY A 199 -6.83 1.69 -20.73
N ASP A 200 -6.23 2.03 -21.87
CA ASP A 200 -6.97 2.35 -23.10
C ASP A 200 -7.80 1.18 -23.63
N CYS A 201 -7.33 -0.05 -23.43
CA CYS A 201 -8.06 -1.26 -23.82
C CYS A 201 -9.22 -1.61 -22.87
N ARG A 202 -9.46 -0.83 -21.82
CA ARG A 202 -10.49 -1.02 -20.81
C ARG A 202 -10.48 -2.43 -20.23
N GLN A 203 -9.28 -2.89 -19.83
CA GLN A 203 -9.06 -4.23 -19.29
C GLN A 203 -9.77 -4.39 -17.94
N ILE A 204 -10.43 -5.52 -17.74
CA ILE A 204 -11.02 -5.93 -16.46
C ILE A 204 -10.07 -6.92 -15.81
N SER A 205 -9.75 -6.70 -14.53
CA SER A 205 -8.91 -7.59 -13.74
C SER A 205 -9.36 -7.64 -12.29
N TYR A 206 -9.11 -8.74 -11.61
CA TYR A 206 -9.37 -8.83 -10.16
C TYR A 206 -8.61 -7.77 -9.37
N ALA A 207 -7.37 -7.49 -9.75
CA ALA A 207 -6.56 -6.46 -9.09
C ALA A 207 -7.26 -5.08 -9.14
N SER A 208 -7.79 -4.67 -10.30
CA SER A 208 -8.53 -3.42 -10.42
C SER A 208 -9.76 -3.39 -9.52
N GLN A 209 -10.56 -4.47 -9.49
CA GLN A 209 -11.76 -4.53 -8.66
C GLN A 209 -11.42 -4.42 -7.16
N VAL A 210 -10.54 -5.29 -6.69
CA VAL A 210 -10.19 -5.38 -5.26
C VAL A 210 -9.61 -4.08 -4.74
N TRP A 211 -8.63 -3.50 -5.43
CA TRP A 211 -7.99 -2.28 -4.95
C TRP A 211 -8.91 -1.06 -5.00
N MET A 212 -9.76 -0.94 -6.01
CA MET A 212 -10.76 0.13 -6.09
C MET A 212 -11.83 0.02 -4.99
N ILE A 213 -12.24 -1.19 -4.62
CA ILE A 213 -13.15 -1.43 -3.49
C ILE A 213 -12.46 -1.06 -2.17
N LEU A 214 -11.23 -1.50 -1.95
CA LEU A 214 -10.45 -1.14 -0.76
C LEU A 214 -10.21 0.38 -0.65
N GLY A 215 -10.12 1.06 -1.79
CA GLY A 215 -10.04 2.51 -1.89
C GLY A 215 -11.36 3.25 -1.69
N ASP A 216 -12.48 2.57 -1.40
CA ASP A 216 -13.85 3.10 -1.26
C ASP A 216 -14.32 3.91 -2.48
N VAL A 217 -13.91 3.52 -3.70
CA VAL A 217 -14.34 4.22 -4.92
C VAL A 217 -15.83 3.99 -5.20
N VAL A 218 -16.36 2.86 -4.75
CA VAL A 218 -17.79 2.53 -4.72
C VAL A 218 -18.25 2.25 -3.30
N ASP A 219 -19.56 2.29 -3.07
CA ASP A 219 -20.16 1.90 -1.80
C ASP A 219 -20.08 0.39 -1.56
N GLU A 220 -20.30 -0.03 -0.32
CA GLU A 220 -20.20 -1.42 0.11
C GLU A 220 -21.09 -2.36 -0.71
N GLN A 221 -22.33 -1.96 -1.01
CA GLN A 221 -23.26 -2.79 -1.77
C GLN A 221 -22.78 -3.02 -3.20
N SER A 222 -22.25 -1.98 -3.83
CA SER A 222 -21.62 -2.07 -5.14
C SER A 222 -20.36 -2.93 -5.12
N GLY A 223 -19.54 -2.77 -4.07
CA GLY A 223 -18.35 -3.60 -3.86
C GLY A 223 -18.69 -5.09 -3.73
N ILE A 224 -19.71 -5.44 -2.96
CA ILE A 224 -20.18 -6.83 -2.83
C ILE A 224 -20.63 -7.39 -4.19
N ARG A 225 -21.38 -6.63 -4.99
CA ARG A 225 -21.80 -7.06 -6.33
C ARG A 225 -20.60 -7.34 -7.23
N ILE A 226 -19.62 -6.42 -7.27
CA ILE A 226 -18.41 -6.57 -8.07
C ILE A 226 -17.63 -7.85 -7.72
N LEU A 227 -17.61 -8.24 -6.46
CA LEU A 227 -16.89 -9.45 -6.02
C LEU A 227 -17.65 -10.76 -6.32
N HIS A 228 -18.95 -10.68 -6.64
CA HIS A 228 -19.76 -11.86 -6.98
C HIS A 228 -19.87 -12.11 -8.48
N ASP A 229 -19.63 -11.08 -9.32
CA ASP A 229 -19.63 -11.16 -10.79
C ASP A 229 -18.25 -11.56 -11.34
#